data_0925d964a6ac913216f08f86c66aa912
#
_entry.id   0925d964a6ac913216f08f86c66aa912
#
_cell.length_a   1.000
_cell.length_b   1.000
_cell.length_c   1.000
_cell.angle_alpha   90.00
_cell.angle_beta   90.00
_cell.angle_gamma   90.00
#
_symmetry.space_group_name_H-M   'P 1'
#
loop_
_entity.id
_entity.type
_entity.pdbx_description
1 polymer ?
#
loop_
_entity_poly.entity_id
_entity_poly.type
_entity_poly.pdbx_seq_one_letter_code
_entity_poly.pdbx_strand_id
1 'polypeptide(L)'
;MMRSLKFTLAAAAMAMAFGTANAEPVKIRMAWVAPVSNWASIVLEKKDLAKHMGQSYTVESIRFAGTPPMMTAIAAGELEIANLAYSTFPLAVQNANLDDLRVIADEFQDGVEGYATNEWAVLKDSPIKKLEDLKGKVIATNSAGSAVDIALRAMLRKHGLEANRDYTIVEAPFPTMKAMLKEKKVDLAPYVLPFNFDPELQQIARPLFSSKDAVGVSQFIIWAARKSFIDKNRAAMVDFMEDMLRIERWYMDPKNHKEVTEIAGKMMKAPPERLDWLFTKKDYYRNPDMLPDLKALQANIDLTKELGFIKAPMDVQKYTDLSLAKEAAARLK
;
A
#
# COMPACT_ATOMS: atom_id res chain seq x y z
N MET A 1 87.07 2.49 -34.41
CA MET A 1 85.72 2.59 -35.12
C MET A 1 84.61 2.22 -34.15
N MET A 2 84.03 3.21 -33.52
CA MET A 2 82.87 3.00 -32.57
C MET A 2 81.57 3.43 -33.27
N ARG A 3 80.65 2.51 -33.42
CA ARG A 3 79.27 2.78 -33.90
C ARG A 3 78.39 3.02 -32.69
N SER A 4 77.93 4.23 -32.55
CA SER A 4 76.92 4.63 -31.56
C SER A 4 75.49 4.15 -31.93
N LEU A 5 74.89 3.37 -31.09
CA LEU A 5 73.52 2.88 -31.22
C LEU A 5 72.54 3.89 -30.51
N LYS A 6 71.75 4.58 -31.31
CA LYS A 6 70.67 5.48 -30.79
C LYS A 6 69.47 4.67 -30.44
N PHE A 7 69.08 4.58 -29.15
CA PHE A 7 67.80 4.06 -28.69
C PHE A 7 66.77 5.17 -28.76
N THR A 8 65.77 4.97 -29.59
CA THR A 8 64.56 5.83 -29.66
C THR A 8 63.51 5.24 -28.73
N LEU A 9 63.21 5.93 -27.61
CA LEU A 9 62.12 5.61 -26.72
C LEU A 9 60.80 6.07 -27.37
N ALA A 10 59.96 5.13 -27.79
CA ALA A 10 58.57 5.41 -28.17
C ALA A 10 57.68 5.33 -26.90
N ALA A 11 57.24 6.49 -26.37
CA ALA A 11 56.26 6.58 -25.32
C ALA A 11 54.86 6.30 -25.91
N ALA A 12 54.33 5.10 -25.67
CA ALA A 12 52.95 4.79 -25.97
C ALA A 12 52.02 5.39 -24.87
N ALA A 13 51.36 6.49 -25.23
CA ALA A 13 50.31 7.07 -24.40
C ALA A 13 49.07 6.14 -24.48
N MET A 14 48.87 5.31 -23.44
CA MET A 14 47.62 4.54 -23.24
C MET A 14 46.55 5.50 -22.74
N ALA A 15 45.72 6.00 -23.65
CA ALA A 15 44.49 6.70 -23.27
C ALA A 15 43.53 5.68 -22.64
N MET A 16 43.46 5.64 -21.30
CA MET A 16 42.40 4.94 -20.58
C MET A 16 41.10 5.66 -20.87
N ALA A 17 40.32 5.14 -21.82
CA ALA A 17 38.92 5.49 -21.95
C ALA A 17 38.18 4.95 -20.71
N PHE A 18 37.97 5.78 -19.68
CA PHE A 18 36.99 5.54 -18.65
C PHE A 18 35.60 5.59 -19.35
N GLY A 19 35.21 4.49 -19.92
CA GLY A 19 33.81 4.29 -20.24
C GLY A 19 33.04 4.37 -18.92
N THR A 20 32.17 5.36 -18.79
CA THR A 20 31.17 5.38 -17.71
C THR A 20 30.33 4.12 -17.90
N ALA A 21 30.68 3.06 -17.19
CA ALA A 21 29.78 1.91 -17.05
C ALA A 21 28.52 2.48 -16.41
N ASN A 22 27.45 2.65 -17.21
CA ASN A 22 26.14 2.91 -16.68
C ASN A 22 25.82 1.73 -15.77
N ALA A 23 25.76 1.98 -14.46
CA ALA A 23 25.31 0.98 -13.50
C ALA A 23 23.91 0.50 -13.94
N GLU A 24 23.68 -0.81 -13.87
CA GLU A 24 22.34 -1.35 -14.18
C GLU A 24 21.30 -0.67 -13.29
N PRO A 25 20.12 -0.31 -13.86
CA PRO A 25 19.04 0.29 -13.09
C PRO A 25 18.65 -0.59 -11.88
N VAL A 26 18.45 0.04 -10.73
CA VAL A 26 18.04 -0.67 -9.52
C VAL A 26 16.64 -1.27 -9.73
N LYS A 27 16.49 -2.57 -9.58
CA LYS A 27 15.19 -3.25 -9.67
C LYS A 27 14.41 -3.03 -8.37
N ILE A 28 13.20 -2.48 -8.49
CA ILE A 28 12.26 -2.25 -7.38
C ILE A 28 11.02 -3.10 -7.64
N ARG A 29 10.86 -4.17 -6.86
CA ARG A 29 9.63 -4.97 -6.82
C ARG A 29 8.71 -4.35 -5.78
N MET A 30 7.52 -3.94 -6.22
CA MET A 30 6.56 -3.20 -5.41
C MET A 30 5.25 -3.97 -5.31
N ALA A 31 4.77 -4.19 -4.09
CA ALA A 31 3.56 -4.96 -3.83
C ALA A 31 2.28 -4.11 -3.94
N TRP A 32 1.12 -4.78 -4.13
CA TRP A 32 -0.19 -4.19 -4.06
C TRP A 32 -1.28 -5.24 -3.79
N VAL A 33 -2.48 -4.80 -3.35
CA VAL A 33 -3.63 -5.68 -3.04
C VAL A 33 -4.85 -5.32 -3.89
N ALA A 34 -5.36 -4.10 -3.74
CA ALA A 34 -6.57 -3.64 -4.38
C ALA A 34 -6.24 -2.87 -5.67
N PRO A 35 -6.80 -3.27 -6.84
CA PRO A 35 -6.55 -2.57 -8.09
C PRO A 35 -7.05 -1.12 -7.99
N VAL A 36 -6.39 -0.23 -8.68
CA VAL A 36 -6.56 1.24 -8.75
C VAL A 36 -6.50 1.97 -7.40
N SER A 37 -6.86 1.33 -6.28
CA SER A 37 -6.72 1.91 -4.94
C SER A 37 -5.28 1.89 -4.45
N ASN A 38 -4.55 0.78 -4.68
CA ASN A 38 -3.13 0.72 -4.39
C ASN A 38 -2.30 1.29 -5.54
N TRP A 39 -1.32 2.13 -5.19
CA TRP A 39 -0.55 2.92 -6.13
C TRP A 39 0.23 2.08 -7.14
N ALA A 40 0.95 1.06 -6.69
CA ALA A 40 1.72 0.16 -7.55
C ALA A 40 0.89 -0.57 -8.61
N SER A 41 -0.43 -0.61 -8.50
CA SER A 41 -1.32 -1.20 -9.50
C SER A 41 -1.54 -0.31 -10.71
N ILE A 42 -1.43 1.03 -10.57
CA ILE A 42 -1.84 1.99 -11.61
C ILE A 42 -0.69 2.91 -12.06
N VAL A 43 0.36 3.06 -11.26
CA VAL A 43 1.45 4.02 -11.52
C VAL A 43 2.15 3.77 -12.85
N LEU A 44 2.29 2.51 -13.26
CA LEU A 44 2.98 2.13 -14.49
C LEU A 44 2.19 2.46 -15.76
N GLU A 45 0.91 2.79 -15.65
CA GLU A 45 0.09 3.25 -16.77
C GLU A 45 0.45 4.70 -17.19
N LYS A 46 1.14 5.45 -16.32
CA LYS A 46 1.67 6.80 -16.58
C LYS A 46 3.19 6.87 -16.47
N LYS A 47 3.87 5.79 -16.89
CA LYS A 47 5.34 5.72 -16.91
C LYS A 47 6.01 6.78 -17.78
N ASP A 48 5.30 7.41 -18.71
CA ASP A 48 5.76 8.55 -19.51
C ASP A 48 6.14 9.76 -18.63
N LEU A 49 5.58 9.85 -17.42
CA LEU A 49 5.93 10.86 -16.43
C LEU A 49 7.12 10.46 -15.53
N ALA A 50 7.51 9.18 -15.55
CA ALA A 50 8.63 8.66 -14.77
C ALA A 50 9.96 8.93 -15.49
N LYS A 51 10.56 10.09 -15.22
CA LYS A 51 11.75 10.58 -15.94
C LYS A 51 13.02 9.75 -15.71
N HIS A 52 13.09 9.07 -14.57
CA HIS A 52 14.25 8.30 -14.14
C HIS A 52 14.10 6.78 -14.38
N MET A 53 12.87 6.33 -14.65
CA MET A 53 12.59 4.91 -14.91
C MET A 53 13.33 4.40 -16.15
N GLY A 54 13.97 3.26 -16.03
CA GLY A 54 14.82 2.66 -17.06
C GLY A 54 16.24 3.21 -17.08
N GLN A 55 16.56 4.23 -16.30
CA GLN A 55 17.90 4.80 -16.12
C GLN A 55 18.44 4.52 -14.72
N SER A 56 17.81 5.09 -13.68
CA SER A 56 18.19 4.89 -12.28
C SER A 56 17.57 3.64 -11.67
N TYR A 57 16.35 3.33 -12.05
CA TYR A 57 15.59 2.20 -11.51
C TYR A 57 14.62 1.60 -12.54
N THR A 58 14.13 0.39 -12.24
CA THR A 58 12.98 -0.25 -12.90
C THR A 58 11.97 -0.68 -11.85
N VAL A 59 10.67 -0.75 -12.22
CA VAL A 59 9.60 -1.21 -11.33
C VAL A 59 8.97 -2.48 -11.85
N GLU A 60 8.81 -3.46 -10.95
CA GLU A 60 7.97 -4.63 -11.14
C GLU A 60 6.84 -4.60 -10.11
N SER A 61 5.59 -4.63 -10.59
CA SER A 61 4.39 -4.55 -9.76
C SER A 61 3.84 -5.95 -9.47
N ILE A 62 3.69 -6.33 -8.19
CA ILE A 62 3.32 -7.69 -7.76
C ILE A 62 2.06 -7.64 -6.89
N ARG A 63 1.02 -8.38 -7.30
CA ARG A 63 -0.23 -8.47 -6.57
C ARG A 63 -0.20 -9.52 -5.46
N PHE A 64 -0.76 -9.16 -4.28
CA PHE A 64 -0.99 -10.05 -3.15
C PHE A 64 -2.47 -10.10 -2.76
N ALA A 65 -2.89 -11.16 -2.06
CA ALA A 65 -4.25 -11.27 -1.54
C ALA A 65 -4.52 -10.34 -0.33
N GLY A 66 -3.45 -9.95 0.39
CA GLY A 66 -3.49 -9.05 1.54
C GLY A 66 -2.08 -8.61 1.92
N THR A 67 -1.98 -7.73 2.90
CA THR A 67 -0.69 -7.21 3.36
C THR A 67 0.15 -8.20 4.22
N PRO A 68 -0.44 -9.14 5.01
CA PRO A 68 0.37 -10.10 5.76
C PRO A 68 1.31 -10.98 4.93
N PRO A 69 0.95 -11.53 3.75
CA PRO A 69 1.90 -12.29 2.92
C PRO A 69 3.10 -11.48 2.44
N MET A 70 3.00 -10.15 2.36
CA MET A 70 4.11 -9.30 1.96
C MET A 70 5.25 -9.29 2.98
N MET A 71 4.96 -9.54 4.27
CA MET A 71 5.99 -9.67 5.32
C MET A 71 6.97 -10.79 5.00
N THR A 72 6.45 -11.94 4.57
CA THR A 72 7.29 -13.08 4.16
C THR A 72 8.10 -12.73 2.91
N ALA A 73 7.48 -12.10 1.92
CA ALA A 73 8.14 -11.73 0.67
C ALA A 73 9.27 -10.71 0.88
N ILE A 74 9.08 -9.69 1.75
CA ILE A 74 10.13 -8.71 2.04
C ILE A 74 11.26 -9.34 2.89
N ALA A 75 10.91 -10.24 3.82
CA ALA A 75 11.90 -10.99 4.60
C ALA A 75 12.76 -11.91 3.72
N ALA A 76 12.17 -12.51 2.70
CA ALA A 76 12.86 -13.35 1.71
C ALA A 76 13.65 -12.56 0.67
N GLY A 77 13.57 -11.21 0.68
CA GLY A 77 14.20 -10.37 -0.36
C GLY A 77 13.51 -10.47 -1.72
N GLU A 78 12.23 -10.80 -1.74
CA GLU A 78 11.41 -10.88 -2.95
C GLU A 78 10.66 -9.57 -3.25
N LEU A 79 10.70 -8.62 -2.32
CA LEU A 79 10.17 -7.27 -2.44
C LEU A 79 11.18 -6.23 -1.94
N GLU A 80 11.28 -5.11 -2.62
CA GLU A 80 12.00 -3.91 -2.18
C GLU A 80 11.06 -2.93 -1.46
N ILE A 81 9.81 -2.80 -1.96
CA ILE A 81 8.79 -1.96 -1.35
C ILE A 81 7.52 -2.80 -1.11
N ALA A 82 7.11 -2.88 0.14
CA ALA A 82 5.83 -3.46 0.54
C ALA A 82 4.86 -2.34 0.91
N ASN A 83 3.64 -2.36 0.37
CA ASN A 83 2.57 -1.51 0.85
C ASN A 83 1.88 -2.21 2.03
N LEU A 84 2.33 -1.89 3.22
CA LEU A 84 1.86 -2.52 4.44
C LEU A 84 0.73 -1.73 5.09
N ALA A 85 -0.24 -2.46 5.64
CA ALA A 85 -1.22 -1.86 6.53
C ALA A 85 -0.57 -1.45 7.87
N TYR A 86 -1.16 -0.47 8.55
CA TYR A 86 -0.74 -0.06 9.89
C TYR A 86 -0.59 -1.22 10.88
N SER A 87 -1.38 -2.29 10.68
CA SER A 87 -1.36 -3.49 11.51
C SER A 87 -0.22 -4.45 11.13
N THR A 88 0.05 -4.61 9.83
CA THR A 88 1.07 -5.55 9.35
C THR A 88 2.48 -5.00 9.46
N PHE A 89 2.64 -3.69 9.47
CA PHE A 89 3.95 -3.07 9.66
C PHE A 89 4.60 -3.47 11.00
N PRO A 90 3.94 -3.27 12.17
CA PRO A 90 4.52 -3.71 13.45
C PRO A 90 4.65 -5.23 13.57
N LEU A 91 3.77 -6.01 12.93
CA LEU A 91 3.90 -7.45 12.85
C LEU A 91 5.17 -7.87 12.10
N ALA A 92 5.49 -7.19 10.99
CA ALA A 92 6.71 -7.44 10.22
C ALA A 92 7.97 -7.17 11.06
N VAL A 93 7.98 -6.05 11.79
CA VAL A 93 9.11 -5.69 12.65
C VAL A 93 9.30 -6.70 13.79
N GLN A 94 8.22 -7.06 14.52
CA GLN A 94 8.32 -7.86 15.73
C GLN A 94 8.33 -9.38 15.47
N ASN A 95 7.58 -9.87 14.49
CA ASN A 95 7.37 -11.30 14.28
C ASN A 95 8.17 -11.85 13.09
N ALA A 96 8.57 -11.03 12.12
CA ALA A 96 9.38 -11.45 10.98
C ALA A 96 10.84 -10.99 11.06
N ASN A 97 11.28 -10.45 12.21
CA ASN A 97 12.64 -9.95 12.47
C ASN A 97 13.09 -8.90 11.42
N LEU A 98 12.17 -8.03 10.99
CA LEU A 98 12.44 -6.94 10.05
C LEU A 98 12.63 -5.60 10.80
N ASP A 99 13.54 -5.57 11.76
CA ASP A 99 13.85 -4.40 12.60
C ASP A 99 14.49 -3.24 11.80
N ASP A 100 15.04 -3.52 10.63
CA ASP A 100 15.53 -2.53 9.68
C ASP A 100 14.46 -2.00 8.71
N LEU A 101 13.19 -2.42 8.84
CA LEU A 101 12.11 -1.92 8.03
C LEU A 101 11.78 -0.46 8.38
N ARG A 102 11.56 0.38 7.37
CA ARG A 102 11.25 1.81 7.54
C ARG A 102 9.99 2.18 6.76
N VAL A 103 9.12 2.96 7.39
CA VAL A 103 8.06 3.71 6.72
C VAL A 103 8.72 4.79 5.88
N ILE A 104 8.46 4.80 4.58
CA ILE A 104 9.08 5.75 3.64
C ILE A 104 8.07 6.69 2.98
N ALA A 105 6.78 6.31 2.93
CA ALA A 105 5.73 7.14 2.33
C ALA A 105 4.33 6.77 2.84
N ASP A 106 3.39 7.73 2.69
CA ASP A 106 1.95 7.50 2.67
C ASP A 106 1.56 6.81 1.37
N GLU A 107 0.58 5.92 1.43
CA GLU A 107 -0.13 5.50 0.24
C GLU A 107 -1.57 6.02 0.26
N PHE A 108 -2.28 5.81 1.37
CA PHE A 108 -3.57 6.45 1.64
C PHE A 108 -4.02 6.26 3.09
N GLN A 109 -4.92 7.15 3.51
CA GLN A 109 -5.51 7.20 4.83
C GLN A 109 -7.01 6.93 4.76
N ASP A 110 -7.55 6.24 5.77
CA ASP A 110 -8.96 5.90 5.89
C ASP A 110 -9.61 6.71 7.03
N GLY A 111 -10.87 7.11 6.83
CA GLY A 111 -11.66 7.82 7.83
C GLY A 111 -11.37 9.33 7.96
N VAL A 112 -10.55 9.88 7.08
CA VAL A 112 -10.30 11.34 7.02
C VAL A 112 -11.60 12.06 6.67
N GLU A 113 -11.88 13.17 7.34
CA GLU A 113 -13.13 13.91 7.17
C GLU A 113 -13.36 14.35 5.72
N GLY A 114 -14.54 14.04 5.21
CA GLY A 114 -14.94 14.38 3.83
C GLY A 114 -14.39 13.43 2.76
N TYR A 115 -13.70 12.33 3.14
CA TYR A 115 -13.24 11.28 2.24
C TYR A 115 -13.92 9.94 2.54
N ALA A 116 -13.70 8.95 1.68
CA ALA A 116 -14.23 7.61 1.90
C ALA A 116 -13.64 6.93 3.13
N THR A 117 -14.40 6.01 3.69
CA THR A 117 -13.94 5.07 4.72
C THR A 117 -14.38 3.65 4.36
N ASN A 118 -13.60 2.67 4.75
CA ASN A 118 -14.00 1.28 4.61
C ASN A 118 -15.21 0.98 5.47
N GLU A 119 -16.05 0.09 4.99
CA GLU A 119 -17.25 -0.33 5.67
C GLU A 119 -17.34 -1.86 5.75
N TRP A 120 -18.22 -2.36 6.59
CA TRP A 120 -18.64 -3.75 6.62
C TRP A 120 -20.13 -3.81 6.36
N ALA A 121 -20.52 -4.68 5.43
CA ALA A 121 -21.89 -4.77 4.97
C ALA A 121 -22.50 -6.14 5.21
N VAL A 122 -23.81 -6.11 5.44
CA VAL A 122 -24.72 -7.26 5.47
C VAL A 122 -25.67 -7.19 4.28
N LEU A 123 -26.37 -8.28 3.94
CA LEU A 123 -27.45 -8.22 2.97
C LEU A 123 -28.55 -7.27 3.46
N LYS A 124 -29.24 -6.58 2.54
CA LYS A 124 -30.35 -5.66 2.87
C LYS A 124 -31.51 -6.37 3.57
N ASP A 125 -31.76 -7.61 3.18
CA ASP A 125 -32.80 -8.49 3.77
C ASP A 125 -32.35 -9.21 5.04
N SER A 126 -31.09 -9.04 5.46
CA SER A 126 -30.53 -9.65 6.65
C SER A 126 -31.26 -9.18 7.92
N PRO A 127 -31.53 -10.08 8.88
CA PRO A 127 -32.09 -9.75 10.19
C PRO A 127 -31.08 -8.99 11.07
N ILE A 128 -29.78 -9.00 10.73
CA ILE A 128 -28.71 -8.31 11.47
C ILE A 128 -28.93 -6.80 11.35
N LYS A 129 -29.20 -6.12 12.46
CA LYS A 129 -29.45 -4.68 12.51
C LYS A 129 -28.42 -3.94 13.37
N LYS A 130 -27.76 -4.62 14.28
CA LYS A 130 -26.75 -4.11 15.21
C LYS A 130 -25.63 -5.12 15.39
N LEU A 131 -24.53 -4.69 16.00
CA LEU A 131 -23.31 -5.51 16.11
C LEU A 131 -23.51 -6.77 16.97
N GLU A 132 -24.33 -6.70 18.00
CA GLU A 132 -24.63 -7.83 18.88
C GLU A 132 -25.36 -8.98 18.14
N ASP A 133 -26.05 -8.69 17.03
CA ASP A 133 -26.70 -9.69 16.18
C ASP A 133 -25.69 -10.57 15.42
N LEU A 134 -24.41 -10.20 15.44
CA LEU A 134 -23.31 -10.97 14.85
C LEU A 134 -22.87 -12.17 15.71
N LYS A 135 -23.43 -12.35 16.89
CA LYS A 135 -23.18 -13.54 17.71
C LYS A 135 -23.64 -14.80 16.98
N GLY A 136 -22.73 -15.79 16.89
CA GLY A 136 -22.95 -17.05 16.17
C GLY A 136 -22.86 -16.95 14.65
N LYS A 137 -22.43 -15.79 14.10
CA LYS A 137 -22.39 -15.52 12.66
C LYS A 137 -21.04 -15.83 12.04
N VAL A 138 -21.02 -15.98 10.72
CA VAL A 138 -19.82 -16.16 9.91
C VAL A 138 -19.46 -14.85 9.24
N ILE A 139 -18.25 -14.38 9.43
CA ILE A 139 -17.78 -13.07 9.00
C ILE A 139 -16.57 -13.23 8.08
N ALA A 140 -16.57 -12.57 6.92
CA ALA A 140 -15.44 -12.58 6.02
C ALA A 140 -14.37 -11.55 6.43
N THR A 141 -13.11 -11.90 6.21
CA THR A 141 -11.97 -10.97 6.15
C THR A 141 -11.07 -11.32 4.96
N ASN A 142 -10.21 -10.39 4.53
CA ASN A 142 -9.32 -10.70 3.41
C ASN A 142 -8.08 -11.51 3.84
N SER A 143 -7.59 -11.27 5.04
CA SER A 143 -6.45 -11.99 5.63
C SER A 143 -6.35 -11.67 7.11
N ALA A 144 -6.05 -12.66 7.93
CA ALA A 144 -5.83 -12.47 9.36
C ALA A 144 -4.69 -11.48 9.63
N GLY A 145 -4.89 -10.53 10.56
CA GLY A 145 -3.92 -9.49 10.88
C GLY A 145 -3.85 -8.32 9.89
N SER A 146 -4.65 -8.32 8.80
CA SER A 146 -4.78 -7.15 7.94
C SER A 146 -5.48 -6.00 8.68
N ALA A 147 -5.37 -4.76 8.18
CA ALA A 147 -6.08 -3.62 8.77
C ALA A 147 -7.59 -3.82 8.81
N VAL A 148 -8.16 -4.46 7.80
CA VAL A 148 -9.59 -4.82 7.74
C VAL A 148 -9.95 -5.80 8.85
N ASP A 149 -9.14 -6.83 9.09
CA ASP A 149 -9.36 -7.78 10.19
C ASP A 149 -9.21 -7.11 11.57
N ILE A 150 -8.20 -6.25 11.74
CA ILE A 150 -7.98 -5.50 12.99
C ILE A 150 -9.16 -4.57 13.31
N ALA A 151 -9.64 -3.81 12.33
CA ALA A 151 -10.77 -2.90 12.51
C ALA A 151 -12.07 -3.67 12.82
N LEU A 152 -12.32 -4.80 12.16
CA LEU A 152 -13.42 -5.70 12.47
C LEU A 152 -13.36 -6.17 13.94
N ARG A 153 -12.23 -6.72 14.37
CA ARG A 153 -12.05 -7.22 15.74
C ARG A 153 -12.16 -6.13 16.78
N ALA A 154 -11.59 -4.94 16.51
CA ALA A 154 -11.69 -3.78 17.38
C ALA A 154 -13.16 -3.39 17.59
N MET A 155 -13.94 -3.31 16.50
CA MET A 155 -15.36 -2.97 16.57
C MET A 155 -16.15 -4.00 17.36
N LEU A 156 -16.00 -5.28 17.05
CA LEU A 156 -16.75 -6.34 17.71
C LEU A 156 -16.39 -6.49 19.19
N ARG A 157 -15.09 -6.32 19.54
CA ARG A 157 -14.65 -6.33 20.95
C ARG A 157 -15.26 -5.20 21.76
N LYS A 158 -15.40 -3.99 21.21
CA LYS A 158 -16.12 -2.87 21.86
C LYS A 158 -17.57 -3.23 22.21
N HIS A 159 -18.16 -4.20 21.50
CA HIS A 159 -19.52 -4.72 21.73
C HIS A 159 -19.55 -6.08 22.44
N GLY A 160 -18.43 -6.48 23.07
CA GLY A 160 -18.33 -7.69 23.89
C GLY A 160 -18.25 -9.00 23.10
N LEU A 161 -18.02 -8.93 21.79
CA LEU A 161 -17.90 -10.10 20.90
C LEU A 161 -16.45 -10.41 20.59
N GLU A 162 -16.04 -11.68 20.80
CA GLU A 162 -14.68 -12.16 20.54
C GLU A 162 -14.68 -13.24 19.46
N ALA A 163 -13.66 -13.17 18.59
CA ALA A 163 -13.46 -14.16 17.53
C ALA A 163 -13.29 -15.56 18.10
N ASN A 164 -13.81 -16.56 17.39
CA ASN A 164 -13.80 -18.00 17.74
C ASN A 164 -14.62 -18.36 19.01
N ARG A 165 -15.05 -17.39 19.80
CA ARG A 165 -15.98 -17.58 20.90
C ARG A 165 -17.41 -17.22 20.50
N ASP A 166 -17.59 -16.02 19.93
CA ASP A 166 -18.90 -15.46 19.65
C ASP A 166 -19.22 -15.40 18.14
N TYR A 167 -18.21 -15.44 17.27
CA TYR A 167 -18.38 -15.48 15.82
C TYR A 167 -17.20 -16.20 15.15
N THR A 168 -17.44 -16.67 13.92
CA THR A 168 -16.41 -17.35 13.11
C THR A 168 -15.89 -16.42 12.02
N ILE A 169 -14.56 -16.37 11.82
CA ILE A 169 -13.94 -15.65 10.71
C ILE A 169 -13.55 -16.62 9.61
N VAL A 170 -13.85 -16.24 8.36
CA VAL A 170 -13.36 -16.92 7.16
C VAL A 170 -12.54 -15.95 6.31
N GLU A 171 -11.38 -16.41 5.82
CA GLU A 171 -10.52 -15.61 4.95
C GLU A 171 -10.88 -15.84 3.49
N ALA A 172 -11.04 -14.75 2.73
CA ALA A 172 -11.32 -14.80 1.30
C ALA A 172 -10.82 -13.54 0.59
N PRO A 173 -10.32 -13.63 -0.65
CA PRO A 173 -9.96 -12.46 -1.44
C PRO A 173 -11.16 -11.52 -1.65
N PHE A 174 -10.94 -10.21 -1.61
CA PHE A 174 -12.02 -9.22 -1.80
C PHE A 174 -12.94 -9.47 -2.99
N PRO A 175 -12.44 -9.86 -4.20
CA PRO A 175 -13.32 -10.10 -5.34
C PRO A 175 -14.36 -11.20 -5.14
N THR A 176 -14.16 -12.13 -4.21
CA THR A 176 -15.09 -13.25 -3.94
C THR A 176 -16.17 -12.91 -2.92
N MET A 177 -15.99 -11.84 -2.14
CA MET A 177 -16.86 -11.52 -0.99
C MET A 177 -18.29 -11.20 -1.38
N LYS A 178 -18.52 -10.56 -2.55
CA LYS A 178 -19.86 -10.33 -3.07
C LYS A 178 -20.63 -11.65 -3.26
N ALA A 179 -19.99 -12.62 -3.89
CA ALA A 179 -20.64 -13.94 -4.09
C ALA A 179 -20.90 -14.65 -2.77
N MET A 180 -19.93 -14.62 -1.84
CA MET A 180 -20.09 -15.23 -0.51
C MET A 180 -21.23 -14.62 0.28
N LEU A 181 -21.39 -13.30 0.23
CA LEU A 181 -22.49 -12.59 0.89
C LEU A 181 -23.83 -12.92 0.22
N LYS A 182 -23.91 -12.86 -1.12
CA LYS A 182 -25.10 -13.19 -1.90
C LYS A 182 -25.59 -14.62 -1.67
N GLU A 183 -24.66 -15.58 -1.61
CA GLU A 183 -24.92 -16.99 -1.37
C GLU A 183 -25.12 -17.32 0.11
N LYS A 184 -25.12 -16.32 0.99
CA LYS A 184 -25.25 -16.45 2.45
C LYS A 184 -24.23 -17.40 3.08
N LYS A 185 -23.04 -17.53 2.45
CA LYS A 185 -21.87 -18.23 3.02
C LYS A 185 -21.22 -17.45 4.14
N VAL A 186 -21.43 -16.14 4.14
CA VAL A 186 -21.06 -15.22 5.22
C VAL A 186 -22.19 -14.27 5.51
N ASP A 187 -22.31 -13.84 6.76
CA ASP A 187 -23.33 -12.91 7.23
C ASP A 187 -22.89 -11.45 7.13
N LEU A 188 -21.57 -11.19 7.24
CA LEU A 188 -20.93 -9.88 7.15
C LEU A 188 -19.67 -9.98 6.30
N ALA A 189 -19.45 -9.01 5.43
CA ALA A 189 -18.25 -8.94 4.61
C ALA A 189 -17.71 -7.50 4.53
N PRO A 190 -16.39 -7.31 4.32
CA PRO A 190 -15.80 -6.02 4.00
C PRO A 190 -16.42 -5.41 2.74
N TYR A 191 -16.79 -4.14 2.83
CA TYR A 191 -17.36 -3.32 1.78
C TYR A 191 -16.39 -2.18 1.46
N VAL A 192 -15.30 -2.55 0.78
CA VAL A 192 -14.11 -1.71 0.61
C VAL A 192 -13.92 -1.28 -0.83
N LEU A 193 -13.21 -0.16 -1.04
CA LEU A 193 -12.81 0.33 -2.37
C LEU A 193 -11.86 -0.66 -3.08
N PRO A 194 -12.04 -0.88 -4.38
CA PRO A 194 -13.07 -0.35 -5.29
C PRO A 194 -14.34 -1.21 -5.35
N PHE A 195 -14.43 -2.30 -4.60
CA PHE A 195 -15.47 -3.34 -4.71
C PHE A 195 -16.84 -2.85 -4.26
N ASN A 196 -16.91 -1.89 -3.34
CA ASN A 196 -18.16 -1.27 -2.87
C ASN A 196 -18.88 -0.47 -3.98
N PHE A 197 -18.20 -0.13 -5.08
CA PHE A 197 -18.82 0.49 -6.26
C PHE A 197 -19.40 -0.53 -7.27
N ASP A 198 -19.38 -1.84 -6.95
CA ASP A 198 -20.08 -2.84 -7.75
C ASP A 198 -21.60 -2.60 -7.67
N PRO A 199 -22.30 -2.37 -8.81
CA PRO A 199 -23.71 -2.01 -8.80
C PRO A 199 -24.63 -3.09 -8.21
N GLU A 200 -24.31 -4.38 -8.43
CA GLU A 200 -25.06 -5.49 -7.85
C GLU A 200 -24.87 -5.52 -6.33
N LEU A 201 -23.64 -5.36 -5.86
CA LEU A 201 -23.36 -5.32 -4.43
C LEU A 201 -24.09 -4.16 -3.75
N GLN A 202 -24.11 -2.97 -4.35
CA GLN A 202 -24.86 -1.81 -3.84
C GLN A 202 -26.38 -2.05 -3.80
N GLN A 203 -26.91 -2.88 -4.71
CA GLN A 203 -28.33 -3.24 -4.70
C GLN A 203 -28.70 -4.22 -3.58
N ILE A 204 -27.82 -5.19 -3.26
CA ILE A 204 -28.11 -6.29 -2.34
C ILE A 204 -27.61 -6.06 -0.92
N ALA A 205 -26.58 -5.21 -0.72
CA ALA A 205 -25.94 -5.01 0.57
C ALA A 205 -26.20 -3.61 1.16
N ARG A 206 -26.06 -3.49 2.47
CA ARG A 206 -26.04 -2.23 3.21
C ARG A 206 -24.94 -2.25 4.25
N PRO A 207 -24.26 -1.11 4.49
CA PRO A 207 -23.31 -0.97 5.57
C PRO A 207 -23.95 -1.26 6.94
N LEU A 208 -23.15 -1.83 7.85
CA LEU A 208 -23.49 -2.02 9.25
C LEU A 208 -22.66 -1.08 10.15
N PHE A 209 -21.36 -0.92 9.83
CA PHE A 209 -20.46 0.00 10.51
C PHE A 209 -19.27 0.36 9.58
N SER A 210 -18.51 1.38 9.95
CA SER A 210 -17.34 1.82 9.19
C SER A 210 -16.02 1.60 9.95
N SER A 211 -14.90 1.65 9.22
CA SER A 211 -13.56 1.67 9.80
C SER A 211 -13.36 2.87 10.72
N LYS A 212 -13.91 4.04 10.33
CA LYS A 212 -13.88 5.25 11.16
C LYS A 212 -14.54 5.04 12.52
N ASP A 213 -15.68 4.31 12.58
CA ASP A 213 -16.35 3.97 13.85
C ASP A 213 -15.50 3.02 14.69
N ALA A 214 -14.80 2.11 14.04
CA ALA A 214 -13.99 1.08 14.69
C ALA A 214 -12.69 1.63 15.28
N VAL A 215 -11.91 2.39 14.48
CA VAL A 215 -10.52 2.76 14.79
C VAL A 215 -10.21 4.25 14.63
N GLY A 216 -11.20 5.06 14.27
CA GLY A 216 -11.00 6.48 13.95
C GLY A 216 -10.29 6.69 12.62
N VAL A 217 -9.61 7.84 12.47
CA VAL A 217 -8.72 8.07 11.33
C VAL A 217 -7.54 7.12 11.41
N SER A 218 -7.24 6.45 10.32
CA SER A 218 -6.10 5.53 10.24
C SER A 218 -5.16 5.87 9.09
N GLN A 219 -3.85 5.78 9.36
CA GLN A 219 -2.84 5.67 8.32
C GLN A 219 -2.93 4.27 7.72
N PHE A 220 -3.88 4.08 6.81
CA PHE A 220 -4.36 2.75 6.45
C PHE A 220 -3.28 1.92 5.75
N ILE A 221 -2.66 2.48 4.71
CA ILE A 221 -1.55 1.85 3.99
C ILE A 221 -0.36 2.80 3.91
N ILE A 222 0.82 2.26 4.15
CA ILE A 222 2.12 2.92 4.02
C ILE A 222 3.02 2.16 3.06
N TRP A 223 3.98 2.84 2.47
CA TRP A 223 5.11 2.15 1.85
C TRP A 223 6.20 1.91 2.86
N ALA A 224 6.69 0.69 2.87
CA ALA A 224 7.80 0.27 3.72
C ALA A 224 8.89 -0.39 2.89
N ALA A 225 10.15 -0.05 3.22
CA ALA A 225 11.34 -0.63 2.60
C ALA A 225 12.40 -0.91 3.67
N ARG A 226 13.31 -1.84 3.42
CA ARG A 226 14.41 -2.12 4.34
C ARG A 226 15.44 -1.00 4.29
N LYS A 227 15.89 -0.53 5.45
CA LYS A 227 16.92 0.51 5.55
C LYS A 227 18.22 0.11 4.83
N SER A 228 18.59 -1.15 4.90
CA SER A 228 19.73 -1.70 4.18
C SER A 228 19.62 -1.53 2.66
N PHE A 229 18.42 -1.69 2.09
CA PHE A 229 18.18 -1.45 0.67
C PHE A 229 18.21 0.05 0.34
N ILE A 230 17.59 0.89 1.18
CA ILE A 230 17.56 2.35 1.02
C ILE A 230 18.99 2.90 1.03
N ASP A 231 19.78 2.55 2.04
CA ASP A 231 21.16 3.05 2.19
C ASP A 231 22.03 2.67 0.99
N LYS A 232 21.92 1.44 0.51
CA LYS A 232 22.66 0.93 -0.64
C LYS A 232 22.29 1.64 -1.95
N ASN A 233 21.02 2.01 -2.11
CA ASN A 233 20.46 2.48 -3.38
C ASN A 233 19.86 3.89 -3.28
N ARG A 234 20.35 4.72 -2.34
CA ARG A 234 19.70 5.99 -1.98
C ARG A 234 19.40 6.89 -3.18
N ALA A 235 20.35 7.08 -4.09
CA ALA A 235 20.14 7.95 -5.26
C ALA A 235 18.97 7.46 -6.14
N ALA A 236 18.95 6.17 -6.47
CA ALA A 236 17.87 5.57 -7.24
C ALA A 236 16.51 5.61 -6.50
N MET A 237 16.53 5.48 -5.16
CA MET A 237 15.32 5.60 -4.34
C MET A 237 14.76 7.03 -4.30
N VAL A 238 15.62 8.06 -4.31
CA VAL A 238 15.17 9.46 -4.42
C VAL A 238 14.58 9.72 -5.80
N ASP A 239 15.23 9.25 -6.87
CA ASP A 239 14.74 9.35 -8.25
C ASP A 239 13.39 8.63 -8.42
N PHE A 240 13.26 7.44 -7.82
CA PHE A 240 11.98 6.71 -7.76
C PHE A 240 10.90 7.53 -7.05
N MET A 241 11.19 8.06 -5.86
CA MET A 241 10.22 8.87 -5.10
C MET A 241 9.85 10.16 -5.82
N GLU A 242 10.78 10.80 -6.55
CA GLU A 242 10.48 11.98 -7.38
C GLU A 242 9.49 11.66 -8.50
N ASP A 243 9.71 10.54 -9.19
CA ASP A 243 8.80 10.09 -10.24
C ASP A 243 7.42 9.70 -9.68
N MET A 244 7.37 9.00 -8.54
CA MET A 244 6.12 8.64 -7.89
C MET A 244 5.32 9.87 -7.46
N LEU A 245 5.95 10.85 -6.83
CA LEU A 245 5.31 12.12 -6.47
C LEU A 245 4.78 12.88 -7.69
N ARG A 246 5.55 12.91 -8.79
CA ARG A 246 5.13 13.56 -10.04
C ARG A 246 3.89 12.90 -10.62
N ILE A 247 3.87 11.56 -10.63
CA ILE A 247 2.76 10.79 -11.16
C ILE A 247 1.54 10.92 -10.23
N GLU A 248 1.70 10.83 -8.91
CA GLU A 248 0.60 10.98 -7.96
C GLU A 248 -0.07 12.34 -8.08
N ARG A 249 0.71 13.42 -8.10
CA ARG A 249 0.18 14.77 -8.30
C ARG A 249 -0.56 14.92 -9.62
N TRP A 250 -0.12 14.23 -10.67
CA TRP A 250 -0.83 14.19 -11.95
C TRP A 250 -2.18 13.48 -11.83
N TYR A 251 -2.23 12.31 -11.17
CA TYR A 251 -3.48 11.58 -10.94
C TYR A 251 -4.46 12.36 -10.05
N MET A 252 -3.96 13.13 -9.10
CA MET A 252 -4.76 13.93 -8.18
C MET A 252 -5.22 15.27 -8.77
N ASP A 253 -4.66 15.73 -9.89
CA ASP A 253 -5.08 16.98 -10.54
C ASP A 253 -6.45 16.79 -11.22
N PRO A 254 -7.50 17.51 -10.80
CA PRO A 254 -8.84 17.40 -11.40
C PRO A 254 -8.88 17.58 -12.91
N LYS A 255 -7.90 18.30 -13.50
CA LYS A 255 -7.79 18.50 -14.95
C LYS A 255 -7.53 17.19 -15.70
N ASN A 256 -6.92 16.22 -15.06
CA ASN A 256 -6.56 14.94 -15.65
C ASN A 256 -7.62 13.85 -15.37
N HIS A 257 -8.67 14.17 -14.60
CA HIS A 257 -9.63 13.18 -14.09
C HIS A 257 -10.24 12.30 -15.18
N LYS A 258 -10.57 12.86 -16.35
CA LYS A 258 -11.07 12.09 -17.49
C LYS A 258 -10.07 11.01 -17.94
N GLU A 259 -8.79 11.37 -18.12
CA GLU A 259 -7.75 10.42 -18.52
C GLU A 259 -7.50 9.38 -17.42
N VAL A 260 -7.55 9.80 -16.16
CA VAL A 260 -7.44 8.91 -14.97
C VAL A 260 -8.51 7.82 -15.01
N THR A 261 -9.77 8.20 -15.23
CA THR A 261 -10.88 7.22 -15.29
C THR A 261 -10.79 6.32 -16.51
N GLU A 262 -10.30 6.81 -17.66
CA GLU A 262 -10.03 5.99 -18.85
C GLU A 262 -8.92 4.95 -18.60
N ILE A 263 -7.81 5.35 -17.96
CA ILE A 263 -6.72 4.44 -17.55
C ILE A 263 -7.25 3.37 -16.61
N ALA A 264 -7.91 3.79 -15.54
CA ALA A 264 -8.48 2.87 -14.56
C ALA A 264 -9.55 1.95 -15.15
N GLY A 265 -10.36 2.45 -16.09
CA GLY A 265 -11.35 1.68 -16.83
C GLY A 265 -10.75 0.54 -17.63
N LYS A 266 -9.64 0.78 -18.32
CA LYS A 266 -8.88 -0.26 -19.02
C LYS A 266 -8.37 -1.34 -18.08
N MET A 267 -7.78 -0.93 -16.93
CA MET A 267 -7.27 -1.85 -15.93
C MET A 267 -8.37 -2.71 -15.29
N MET A 268 -9.47 -2.08 -14.91
CA MET A 268 -10.60 -2.74 -14.26
C MET A 268 -11.54 -3.47 -15.23
N LYS A 269 -11.35 -3.29 -16.55
CA LYS A 269 -12.28 -3.74 -17.61
C LYS A 269 -13.71 -3.26 -17.33
N ALA A 270 -13.83 -1.99 -16.96
CA ALA A 270 -15.08 -1.34 -16.59
C ALA A 270 -15.25 -0.03 -17.35
N PRO A 271 -16.50 0.44 -17.57
CA PRO A 271 -16.73 1.75 -18.12
C PRO A 271 -16.09 2.84 -17.24
N PRO A 272 -15.41 3.86 -17.84
CA PRO A 272 -14.74 4.92 -17.07
C PRO A 272 -15.67 5.64 -16.07
N GLU A 273 -16.94 5.78 -16.39
CA GLU A 273 -17.95 6.45 -15.55
C GLU A 273 -18.16 5.73 -14.20
N ARG A 274 -17.87 4.42 -14.14
CA ARG A 274 -17.90 3.67 -12.87
C ARG A 274 -16.73 3.97 -11.96
N LEU A 275 -15.70 4.65 -12.48
CA LEU A 275 -14.47 4.98 -11.76
C LEU A 275 -14.36 6.48 -11.47
N ASP A 276 -15.46 7.24 -11.65
CA ASP A 276 -15.54 8.67 -11.41
C ASP A 276 -15.31 9.08 -9.94
N TRP A 277 -15.31 8.11 -9.04
CA TRP A 277 -14.97 8.30 -7.63
C TRP A 277 -13.47 8.41 -7.38
N LEU A 278 -12.63 7.86 -8.27
CA LEU A 278 -11.19 7.70 -8.07
C LEU A 278 -10.48 9.06 -7.96
N PHE A 279 -9.59 9.21 -6.99
CA PHE A 279 -8.88 10.45 -6.64
C PHE A 279 -9.78 11.66 -6.34
N THR A 280 -11.05 11.43 -5.97
CA THR A 280 -11.99 12.45 -5.52
C THR A 280 -12.26 12.32 -4.00
N LYS A 281 -13.20 13.12 -3.48
CA LYS A 281 -13.69 12.96 -2.10
C LYS A 281 -14.42 11.62 -1.83
N LYS A 282 -14.77 10.88 -2.87
CA LYS A 282 -15.33 9.52 -2.77
C LYS A 282 -14.26 8.42 -2.70
N ASP A 283 -12.99 8.79 -2.77
CA ASP A 283 -11.82 7.90 -2.60
C ASP A 283 -11.22 8.11 -1.21
N TYR A 284 -10.21 7.31 -0.86
CA TYR A 284 -9.37 7.54 0.32
C TYR A 284 -8.62 8.87 0.20
N TYR A 285 -8.28 9.44 1.35
CA TYR A 285 -7.36 10.57 1.39
C TYR A 285 -5.94 10.13 1.05
N ARG A 286 -5.27 10.89 0.19
CA ARG A 286 -3.84 10.77 -0.09
C ARG A 286 -3.15 12.10 0.18
N ASN A 287 -1.99 12.03 0.82
CA ASN A 287 -1.20 13.24 1.06
C ASN A 287 -0.43 13.60 -0.22
N PRO A 288 -0.59 14.81 -0.80
CA PRO A 288 0.04 15.18 -2.08
C PRO A 288 1.58 15.22 -2.06
N ASP A 289 2.19 15.12 -0.88
CA ASP A 289 3.64 14.98 -0.69
C ASP A 289 4.03 13.58 -0.21
N MET A 290 3.09 12.62 -0.25
CA MET A 290 3.25 11.23 0.22
C MET A 290 3.75 11.14 1.68
N LEU A 291 3.41 12.12 2.52
CA LEU A 291 3.81 12.14 3.93
C LEU A 291 2.73 11.47 4.80
N PRO A 292 3.08 10.39 5.53
CA PRO A 292 2.12 9.68 6.37
C PRO A 292 1.72 10.49 7.61
N ASP A 293 0.50 10.29 8.08
CA ASP A 293 0.07 10.74 9.40
C ASP A 293 0.66 9.80 10.48
N LEU A 294 1.83 10.17 10.99
CA LEU A 294 2.54 9.37 12.00
C LEU A 294 1.79 9.33 13.34
N LYS A 295 0.94 10.31 13.64
CA LYS A 295 0.12 10.30 14.86
C LYS A 295 -0.98 9.26 14.74
N ALA A 296 -1.69 9.23 13.63
CA ALA A 296 -2.68 8.20 13.35
C ALA A 296 -2.02 6.81 13.29
N LEU A 297 -0.88 6.68 12.61
CA LEU A 297 -0.13 5.42 12.54
C LEU A 297 0.27 4.90 13.93
N GLN A 298 0.76 5.76 14.83
CA GLN A 298 1.09 5.37 16.20
C GLN A 298 -0.14 4.86 16.95
N ALA A 299 -1.26 5.59 16.89
CA ALA A 299 -2.50 5.17 17.54
C ALA A 299 -3.01 3.80 17.00
N ASN A 300 -2.89 3.56 15.70
CA ASN A 300 -3.28 2.29 15.09
C ASN A 300 -2.33 1.13 15.49
N ILE A 301 -1.04 1.39 15.66
CA ILE A 301 -0.07 0.41 16.18
C ILE A 301 -0.38 0.07 17.63
N ASP A 302 -0.68 1.07 18.46
CA ASP A 302 -1.04 0.88 19.87
C ASP A 302 -2.31 0.03 20.00
N LEU A 303 -3.32 0.27 19.15
CA LEU A 303 -4.53 -0.56 19.07
C LEU A 303 -4.19 -2.00 18.65
N THR A 304 -3.29 -2.19 17.68
CA THR A 304 -2.85 -3.52 17.24
C THR A 304 -2.22 -4.31 18.42
N LYS A 305 -1.48 -3.61 19.28
CA LYS A 305 -0.94 -4.18 20.53
C LYS A 305 -2.05 -4.49 21.55
N GLU A 306 -2.99 -3.56 21.78
CA GLU A 306 -4.13 -3.76 22.69
C GLU A 306 -4.96 -4.99 22.31
N LEU A 307 -5.12 -5.24 21.01
CA LEU A 307 -5.80 -6.42 20.49
C LEU A 307 -4.95 -7.70 20.59
N GLY A 308 -3.70 -7.62 21.04
CA GLY A 308 -2.82 -8.77 21.28
C GLY A 308 -2.10 -9.31 20.04
N PHE A 309 -2.11 -8.59 18.91
CA PHE A 309 -1.40 -9.01 17.69
C PHE A 309 0.12 -8.77 17.77
N ILE A 310 0.54 -7.75 18.49
CA ILE A 310 1.96 -7.52 18.82
C ILE A 310 2.14 -7.50 20.34
N LYS A 311 3.34 -7.93 20.80
CA LYS A 311 3.63 -8.09 22.24
C LYS A 311 4.25 -6.85 22.87
N ALA A 312 5.19 -6.22 22.15
CA ALA A 312 5.93 -5.08 22.64
C ALA A 312 5.35 -3.75 22.12
N PRO A 313 5.44 -2.63 22.87
CA PRO A 313 5.15 -1.33 22.32
C PRO A 313 6.16 -0.99 21.22
N MET A 314 5.73 -0.18 20.26
CA MET A 314 6.56 0.26 19.14
C MET A 314 6.41 1.76 18.96
N ASP A 315 7.52 2.49 19.01
CA ASP A 315 7.59 3.91 18.68
C ASP A 315 7.82 4.05 17.17
N VAL A 316 6.79 4.44 16.44
CA VAL A 316 6.83 4.54 14.97
C VAL A 316 7.90 5.50 14.46
N GLN A 317 8.26 6.53 15.25
CA GLN A 317 9.29 7.51 14.85
C GLN A 317 10.65 6.84 14.59
N LYS A 318 10.98 5.80 15.38
CA LYS A 318 12.25 5.05 15.22
C LYS A 318 12.30 4.20 13.95
N TYR A 319 11.14 3.92 13.38
CA TYR A 319 10.99 3.08 12.18
C TYR A 319 10.52 3.89 10.96
N THR A 320 10.78 5.21 10.96
CA THR A 320 10.36 6.10 9.89
C THR A 320 11.56 6.80 9.26
N ASP A 321 11.64 6.80 7.93
CA ASP A 321 12.59 7.58 7.13
C ASP A 321 11.87 8.30 6.00
N LEU A 322 11.49 9.54 6.24
CA LEU A 322 10.82 10.41 5.25
C LEU A 322 11.81 11.27 4.47
N SER A 323 13.12 11.04 4.61
CA SER A 323 14.13 11.84 3.92
C SER A 323 14.02 11.71 2.40
N LEU A 324 13.66 10.53 1.89
CA LEU A 324 13.46 10.28 0.46
C LEU A 324 12.30 11.13 -0.11
N ALA A 325 11.12 11.07 0.52
CA ALA A 325 9.95 11.84 0.08
C ALA A 325 10.20 13.36 0.16
N LYS A 326 10.83 13.83 1.24
CA LYS A 326 11.17 15.25 1.41
C LYS A 326 12.18 15.75 0.38
N GLU A 327 13.21 14.96 0.08
CA GLU A 327 14.20 15.29 -0.94
C GLU A 327 13.59 15.30 -2.33
N ALA A 328 12.77 14.30 -2.67
CA ALA A 328 12.03 14.21 -3.92
C ALA A 328 11.07 15.41 -4.09
N ALA A 329 10.30 15.76 -3.06
CA ALA A 329 9.40 16.91 -3.09
C ALA A 329 10.16 18.25 -3.28
N ALA A 330 11.37 18.37 -2.73
CA ALA A 330 12.21 19.55 -2.92
C ALA A 330 12.71 19.70 -4.37
N ARG A 331 12.92 18.58 -5.09
CA ARG A 331 13.33 18.59 -6.51
C ARG A 331 12.17 18.94 -7.45
N LEU A 332 10.94 18.83 -7.00
CA LEU A 332 9.71 19.13 -7.78
C LEU A 332 9.15 20.54 -7.57
N LYS A 333 9.84 21.38 -6.80
CA LYS A 333 9.52 22.80 -6.63
C LYS A 333 10.13 23.62 -7.75
#